data_b812774270a47af832539dbd03b40fda
#
_entry.id   b812774270a47af832539dbd03b40fda
#
_cell.length_a   1.000
_cell.length_b   1.000
_cell.length_c   1.000
_cell.angle_alpha   90.00
_cell.angle_beta   90.00
_cell.angle_gamma   90.00
#
_symmetry.space_group_name_H-M   'P 1'
#
loop_
_entity.id
_entity.type
_entity.pdbx_description
1 polymer ?
#
loop_
_entity_poly.entity_id
_entity_poly.type
_entity_poly.pdbx_seq_one_letter_code
_entity_poly.pdbx_strand_id
1 'polypeptide(L)'
;MACGDSRSDRIQARNEAAAAQARGTEAKPAEAAPSNSPAAARPAETTAQRPATAPAPVAAPPAQEARLPATFDRASFQKFLEDLRQEALGKGIKPAVVTQALTNVEPVARVLERDRNQAEFKIDFATYRDRVITPANVERGRRLRDQHRELLGQVAQRYGVQARFILAIWGIETRYGAVKADVPLFNSLATLAYDQRRAAFFRNELFAALQMLDRGYIDYPSMKGSWAGAMGQPQFMPSSYLAYAEDFDGDGKRDIWNNQADTFASIANYLAKHSWSSAQTWGRDVKLPPGFQARLGEFAREGRSGCRAIDQMTRDLPLSEWARLGVRRGDGGELPKVNLTGALVQPDGANGPTFLVYANYRSVLRYNCAHHYALTVSMLADRIEGP
;
A
#
# COMPACT_ATOMS: atom_id res chain seq x y z
N MET A 1 -5.66 -35.74 32.89
CA MET A 1 -4.22 -35.41 32.98
C MET A 1 -3.96 -34.29 32.01
N ALA A 2 -3.69 -33.11 32.53
CA ALA A 2 -3.42 -31.90 31.77
C ALA A 2 -1.97 -31.86 31.33
N CYS A 3 -1.70 -31.33 30.14
CA CYS A 3 -0.50 -30.59 29.77
C CYS A 3 -0.72 -29.93 28.44
N GLY A 4 -0.94 -28.64 28.46
CA GLY A 4 -1.00 -27.78 27.30
C GLY A 4 -0.61 -26.37 27.72
N ASP A 5 0.70 -26.20 27.97
CA ASP A 5 1.26 -24.89 28.30
C ASP A 5 1.64 -24.22 26.97
N SER A 6 0.89 -23.22 26.55
CA SER A 6 1.00 -22.65 25.23
C SER A 6 2.15 -21.64 25.12
N ARG A 7 2.84 -21.71 24.00
CA ARG A 7 3.93 -20.79 23.59
C ARG A 7 3.52 -19.32 23.62
N SER A 8 2.21 -19.05 23.62
CA SER A 8 1.59 -17.70 23.71
C SER A 8 1.84 -17.04 25.06
N ASP A 9 1.74 -17.80 26.18
CA ASP A 9 1.82 -17.25 27.52
C ASP A 9 3.26 -16.82 27.89
N ARG A 10 4.25 -17.47 27.27
CA ARG A 10 5.67 -17.09 27.46
C ARG A 10 6.08 -15.83 26.69
N ILE A 11 5.38 -15.50 25.61
CA ILE A 11 5.61 -14.27 24.85
C ILE A 11 4.99 -13.09 25.59
N GLN A 12 3.83 -13.28 26.18
CA GLN A 12 3.14 -12.24 26.94
C GLN A 12 3.89 -11.84 28.21
N ALA A 13 4.41 -12.83 28.97
CA ALA A 13 5.22 -12.59 30.16
C ALA A 13 6.56 -11.87 29.88
N ARG A 14 7.15 -12.07 28.71
CA ARG A 14 8.37 -11.36 28.27
C ARG A 14 8.12 -9.91 27.90
N ASN A 15 6.95 -9.59 27.33
CA ASN A 15 6.58 -8.23 26.95
C ASN A 15 6.19 -7.37 28.17
N GLU A 16 5.61 -7.96 29.20
CA GLU A 16 5.30 -7.28 30.47
C GLU A 16 6.56 -6.94 31.28
N ALA A 17 7.57 -7.80 31.25
CA ALA A 17 8.86 -7.54 31.91
C ALA A 17 9.68 -6.42 31.23
N ALA A 18 9.57 -6.27 29.91
CA ALA A 18 10.24 -5.20 29.15
C ALA A 18 9.58 -3.82 29.39
N ALA A 19 8.25 -3.78 29.60
CA ALA A 19 7.51 -2.55 29.87
C ALA A 19 7.76 -2.01 31.29
N ALA A 20 8.16 -2.85 32.25
CA ALA A 20 8.49 -2.44 33.61
C ALA A 20 9.87 -1.78 33.75
N GLN A 21 10.82 -2.08 32.86
CA GLN A 21 12.17 -1.50 32.87
C GLN A 21 12.28 -0.13 32.21
N ALA A 22 11.27 0.31 31.44
CA ALA A 22 11.28 1.61 30.74
C ALA A 22 10.75 2.80 31.56
N ARG A 23 10.33 2.61 32.83
CA ARG A 23 9.73 3.67 33.66
C ARG A 23 10.63 4.28 34.75
N GLY A 24 11.89 4.35 34.53
CA GLY A 24 12.80 4.91 35.53
C GLY A 24 13.94 5.71 34.97
N THR A 25 13.69 6.93 34.47
CA THR A 25 14.62 8.07 34.52
C THR A 25 13.94 9.35 34.04
N GLU A 26 13.49 10.18 34.99
CA GLU A 26 13.12 11.58 34.73
C GLU A 26 14.41 12.44 34.69
N ALA A 27 14.50 13.35 33.73
CA ALA A 27 15.44 14.48 33.76
C ALA A 27 14.72 15.77 33.34
N LYS A 28 14.98 16.81 34.11
CA LYS A 28 14.38 18.13 34.23
C LYS A 28 14.73 19.07 33.07
N PRO A 29 13.89 20.06 32.70
CA PRO A 29 14.14 20.95 31.57
C PRO A 29 15.06 22.13 31.90
N ALA A 30 15.82 22.59 30.91
CA ALA A 30 16.64 23.80 30.99
C ALA A 30 16.01 24.93 30.15
N GLU A 31 16.17 26.14 30.68
CA GLU A 31 15.56 27.40 30.39
C GLU A 31 16.11 28.08 29.11
N ALA A 32 15.27 28.86 28.45
CA ALA A 32 15.61 29.58 27.20
C ALA A 32 16.16 30.98 27.49
N ALA A 33 17.10 31.47 26.70
CA ALA A 33 17.51 32.85 26.63
C ALA A 33 17.48 33.37 25.18
N PRO A 34 17.19 34.68 24.96
CA PRO A 34 16.84 35.20 23.65
C PRO A 34 18.06 35.75 22.86
N SER A 35 18.05 35.67 21.55
CA SER A 35 19.03 36.35 20.70
C SER A 35 18.38 37.25 19.66
N ASN A 36 18.87 38.48 19.61
CA ASN A 36 18.54 39.58 18.72
C ASN A 36 18.93 39.32 17.26
N SER A 37 18.08 39.77 16.35
CA SER A 37 18.43 40.00 14.94
C SER A 37 19.04 41.36 14.70
N PRO A 38 19.86 41.53 13.65
CA PRO A 38 19.85 42.78 12.90
C PRO A 38 19.44 42.59 11.43
N ALA A 39 18.71 43.59 10.95
CA ALA A 39 18.24 43.76 9.59
C ALA A 39 19.42 43.94 8.59
N ALA A 40 19.31 43.33 7.42
CA ALA A 40 20.17 43.62 6.29
C ALA A 40 19.36 43.89 5.00
N ALA A 41 19.86 44.84 4.24
CA ALA A 41 19.36 45.61 3.12
C ALA A 41 18.93 44.79 1.90
N ARG A 42 17.94 45.33 1.15
CA ARG A 42 17.48 44.92 -0.19
C ARG A 42 18.56 45.27 -1.25
N PRO A 43 18.82 44.39 -2.22
CA PRO A 43 19.41 44.79 -3.50
C PRO A 43 18.32 44.92 -4.61
N ALA A 44 18.67 45.71 -5.60
CA ALA A 44 17.86 46.28 -6.68
C ALA A 44 17.24 45.25 -7.64
N GLU A 45 16.10 45.65 -8.22
CA GLU A 45 15.39 44.99 -9.30
C GLU A 45 16.22 44.92 -10.58
N THR A 46 16.42 43.70 -11.10
CA THR A 46 16.86 43.48 -12.47
C THR A 46 15.70 42.86 -13.24
N THR A 47 15.21 43.59 -14.23
CA THR A 47 14.18 43.18 -15.18
C THR A 47 14.64 41.96 -15.98
N ALA A 48 14.17 40.78 -15.62
CA ALA A 48 14.34 39.57 -16.43
C ALA A 48 13.09 39.36 -17.33
N GLN A 49 13.32 39.27 -18.63
CA GLN A 49 12.33 38.98 -19.66
C GLN A 49 11.54 37.71 -19.39
N ARG A 50 10.22 37.82 -19.48
CA ARG A 50 9.24 36.73 -19.34
C ARG A 50 9.42 35.70 -20.47
N PRO A 51 9.63 34.39 -20.19
CA PRO A 51 9.58 33.38 -21.24
C PRO A 51 8.15 33.25 -21.77
N ALA A 52 8.04 32.94 -23.07
CA ALA A 52 6.78 32.77 -23.79
C ALA A 52 5.89 31.71 -23.09
N THR A 53 4.61 32.08 -22.96
CA THR A 53 3.56 31.20 -22.40
C THR A 53 3.45 29.90 -23.18
N ALA A 54 3.62 28.80 -22.48
CA ALA A 54 3.23 27.48 -22.99
C ALA A 54 1.73 27.48 -23.30
N PRO A 55 1.28 26.78 -24.36
CA PRO A 55 -0.14 26.74 -24.68
C PRO A 55 -0.92 26.11 -23.52
N ALA A 56 -2.06 26.74 -23.19
CA ALA A 56 -2.97 26.24 -22.16
C ALA A 56 -3.35 24.77 -22.46
N PRO A 57 -3.43 23.90 -21.45
CA PRO A 57 -3.91 22.54 -21.66
C PRO A 57 -5.34 22.62 -22.21
N VAL A 58 -5.56 21.97 -23.35
CA VAL A 58 -6.88 21.80 -23.95
C VAL A 58 -7.77 21.19 -22.87
N ALA A 59 -8.86 21.86 -22.50
CA ALA A 59 -9.83 21.37 -21.55
C ALA A 59 -10.31 19.98 -22.02
N ALA A 60 -10.14 18.97 -21.19
CA ALA A 60 -10.72 17.68 -21.42
C ALA A 60 -12.25 17.86 -21.57
N PRO A 61 -12.92 17.14 -22.48
CA PRO A 61 -14.36 17.21 -22.64
C PRO A 61 -15.01 16.95 -21.27
N PRO A 62 -16.13 17.64 -20.95
CA PRO A 62 -16.81 17.44 -19.68
C PRO A 62 -17.10 15.95 -19.50
N ALA A 63 -16.63 15.39 -18.39
CA ALA A 63 -16.87 13.98 -18.07
C ALA A 63 -18.38 13.78 -18.05
N GLN A 64 -18.90 12.94 -18.94
CA GLN A 64 -20.30 12.54 -18.90
C GLN A 64 -20.59 12.05 -17.48
N GLU A 65 -21.62 12.61 -16.84
CA GLU A 65 -22.04 12.15 -15.52
C GLU A 65 -22.38 10.68 -15.60
N ALA A 66 -21.63 9.86 -14.87
CA ALA A 66 -21.87 8.43 -14.78
C ALA A 66 -23.31 8.21 -14.27
N ARG A 67 -24.10 7.45 -15.02
CA ARG A 67 -25.48 7.11 -14.65
C ARG A 67 -25.54 5.68 -14.16
N LEU A 68 -26.38 5.43 -13.17
CA LEU A 68 -26.68 4.05 -12.76
C LEU A 68 -27.22 3.27 -13.97
N PRO A 69 -26.86 1.98 -14.11
CA PRO A 69 -27.44 1.14 -15.16
C PRO A 69 -28.96 1.17 -15.11
N ALA A 70 -29.63 1.15 -16.27
CA ALA A 70 -31.11 1.12 -16.33
C ALA A 70 -31.71 -0.09 -15.57
N THR A 71 -30.92 -1.15 -15.41
CA THR A 71 -31.27 -2.37 -14.66
C THR A 71 -31.03 -2.25 -13.16
N PHE A 72 -30.53 -1.09 -12.64
CA PHE A 72 -30.29 -0.92 -11.21
C PHE A 72 -31.61 -0.72 -10.47
N ASP A 73 -31.94 -1.69 -9.62
CA ASP A 73 -33.17 -1.65 -8.83
C ASP A 73 -32.93 -0.92 -7.49
N ARG A 74 -33.44 0.30 -7.37
CA ARG A 74 -33.34 1.10 -6.15
C ARG A 74 -34.13 0.51 -4.98
N ALA A 75 -35.27 -0.12 -5.21
CA ALA A 75 -36.06 -0.72 -4.15
C ALA A 75 -35.36 -1.94 -3.54
N SER A 76 -34.78 -2.79 -4.37
CA SER A 76 -33.93 -3.90 -3.93
C SER A 76 -32.66 -3.43 -3.22
N PHE A 77 -32.05 -2.31 -3.65
CA PHE A 77 -30.91 -1.71 -2.96
C PHE A 77 -31.28 -1.21 -1.55
N GLN A 78 -32.45 -0.57 -1.40
CA GLN A 78 -32.92 -0.12 -0.08
C GLN A 78 -33.20 -1.32 0.85
N LYS A 79 -33.82 -2.37 0.33
CA LYS A 79 -33.97 -3.61 1.09
C LYS A 79 -32.65 -4.23 1.52
N PHE A 80 -31.68 -4.26 0.62
CA PHE A 80 -30.31 -4.72 0.93
C PHE A 80 -29.66 -3.88 2.05
N LEU A 81 -29.83 -2.56 2.06
CA LEU A 81 -29.33 -1.70 3.14
C LEU A 81 -30.04 -2.00 4.47
N GLU A 82 -31.34 -2.30 4.45
CA GLU A 82 -32.06 -2.71 5.66
C GLU A 82 -31.53 -4.05 6.19
N ASP A 83 -31.35 -5.03 5.32
CA ASP A 83 -30.76 -6.32 5.69
C ASP A 83 -29.35 -6.15 6.30
N LEU A 84 -28.54 -5.22 5.75
CA LEU A 84 -27.23 -4.86 6.31
C LEU A 84 -27.32 -4.22 7.70
N ARG A 85 -28.33 -3.35 7.94
CA ARG A 85 -28.54 -2.72 9.27
C ARG A 85 -28.86 -3.78 10.31
N GLN A 86 -29.79 -4.68 9.99
CA GLN A 86 -30.19 -5.76 10.90
C GLN A 86 -29.00 -6.69 11.20
N GLU A 87 -28.20 -7.04 10.19
CA GLU A 87 -27.02 -7.85 10.41
C GLU A 87 -25.98 -7.12 11.27
N ALA A 88 -25.75 -5.82 11.04
CA ALA A 88 -24.81 -5.02 11.83
C ALA A 88 -25.21 -4.96 13.31
N LEU A 89 -26.50 -4.75 13.59
CA LEU A 89 -27.05 -4.81 14.94
C LEU A 89 -26.87 -6.22 15.55
N GLY A 90 -27.15 -7.26 14.79
CA GLY A 90 -26.95 -8.66 15.21
C GLY A 90 -25.48 -9.02 15.48
N LYS A 91 -24.55 -8.31 14.85
CA LYS A 91 -23.08 -8.41 15.13
C LYS A 91 -22.62 -7.54 16.30
N GLY A 92 -23.51 -6.82 16.98
CA GLY A 92 -23.22 -6.01 18.15
C GLY A 92 -22.67 -4.61 17.85
N ILE A 93 -22.77 -4.12 16.62
CA ILE A 93 -22.46 -2.72 16.28
C ILE A 93 -23.51 -1.81 16.93
N LYS A 94 -23.08 -0.73 17.56
CA LYS A 94 -23.95 0.22 18.26
C LYS A 94 -25.04 0.79 17.33
N PRO A 95 -26.32 0.85 17.77
CA PRO A 95 -27.40 1.37 16.93
C PRO A 95 -27.13 2.77 16.36
N ALA A 96 -26.52 3.66 17.14
CA ALA A 96 -26.16 5.01 16.69
C ALA A 96 -25.17 4.98 15.52
N VAL A 97 -24.19 4.06 15.53
CA VAL A 97 -23.21 3.88 14.46
C VAL A 97 -23.89 3.32 13.21
N VAL A 98 -24.76 2.31 13.36
CA VAL A 98 -25.50 1.72 12.23
C VAL A 98 -26.38 2.78 11.56
N THR A 99 -27.11 3.57 12.36
CA THR A 99 -27.94 4.67 11.85
C THR A 99 -27.09 5.72 11.13
N GLN A 100 -26.01 6.19 11.75
CA GLN A 100 -25.14 7.20 11.16
C GLN A 100 -24.53 6.75 9.83
N ALA A 101 -24.06 5.50 9.78
CA ALA A 101 -23.32 4.97 8.63
C ALA A 101 -24.22 4.53 7.46
N LEU A 102 -25.42 4.01 7.72
CA LEU A 102 -26.22 3.31 6.72
C LEU A 102 -27.58 3.98 6.39
N THR A 103 -27.94 5.11 7.02
CA THR A 103 -29.24 5.75 6.75
C THR A 103 -29.25 6.48 5.40
N ASN A 104 -28.20 7.24 5.08
CA ASN A 104 -28.12 8.08 3.89
C ASN A 104 -27.15 7.53 2.84
N VAL A 105 -27.13 6.22 2.67
CA VAL A 105 -26.28 5.57 1.67
C VAL A 105 -26.96 5.59 0.32
N GLU A 106 -26.31 6.24 -0.64
CA GLU A 106 -26.76 6.29 -2.03
C GLU A 106 -25.82 5.48 -2.93
N PRO A 107 -26.37 4.77 -3.94
CA PRO A 107 -25.55 4.04 -4.90
C PRO A 107 -24.75 5.00 -5.78
N VAL A 108 -23.49 4.71 -6.01
CA VAL A 108 -22.57 5.57 -6.78
C VAL A 108 -22.30 4.98 -8.17
N ALA A 109 -22.91 5.57 -9.20
CA ALA A 109 -22.79 5.10 -10.59
C ALA A 109 -21.34 4.98 -11.07
N ARG A 110 -20.50 5.98 -10.78
CA ARG A 110 -19.08 6.00 -11.13
C ARG A 110 -18.27 4.86 -10.50
N VAL A 111 -18.71 4.34 -9.37
CA VAL A 111 -18.10 3.16 -8.71
C VAL A 111 -18.30 1.91 -9.56
N LEU A 112 -19.53 1.66 -10.02
CA LEU A 112 -19.86 0.53 -10.89
C LEU A 112 -19.16 0.62 -12.25
N GLU A 113 -19.09 1.82 -12.84
CA GLU A 113 -18.38 2.06 -14.10
C GLU A 113 -16.90 1.73 -13.98
N ARG A 114 -16.24 2.23 -12.95
CA ARG A 114 -14.80 1.98 -12.72
C ARG A 114 -14.50 0.52 -12.39
N ASP A 115 -15.37 -0.13 -11.63
CA ASP A 115 -15.23 -1.55 -11.33
C ASP A 115 -15.30 -2.44 -12.57
N ARG A 116 -16.10 -2.07 -13.57
CA ARG A 116 -16.21 -2.77 -14.86
C ARG A 116 -15.07 -2.45 -15.81
N ASN A 117 -14.47 -1.26 -15.72
CA ASN A 117 -13.47 -0.72 -16.62
C ASN A 117 -12.05 -0.69 -16.02
N GLN A 118 -11.65 -1.68 -15.22
CA GLN A 118 -10.29 -1.74 -14.67
C GLN A 118 -9.25 -1.80 -15.80
N ALA A 119 -8.69 -0.62 -16.17
CA ALA A 119 -7.74 -0.46 -17.28
C ALA A 119 -6.32 -0.96 -16.95
N GLU A 120 -6.00 -1.22 -15.69
CA GLU A 120 -4.66 -1.57 -15.21
C GLU A 120 -4.11 -2.88 -15.80
N PHE A 121 -5.00 -3.76 -16.28
CA PHE A 121 -4.62 -5.03 -16.91
C PHE A 121 -4.44 -4.96 -18.43
N LYS A 122 -4.53 -3.77 -19.03
CA LYS A 122 -4.52 -3.58 -20.48
C LYS A 122 -3.22 -3.00 -21.04
N ILE A 123 -2.27 -2.61 -20.19
CA ILE A 123 -1.00 -2.03 -20.61
C ILE A 123 0.16 -2.93 -20.22
N ASP A 124 1.24 -2.92 -21.03
CA ASP A 124 2.46 -3.66 -20.73
C ASP A 124 3.21 -3.06 -19.53
N PHE A 125 4.13 -3.85 -18.98
CA PHE A 125 4.88 -3.46 -17.79
C PHE A 125 5.75 -2.22 -18.01
N ALA A 126 6.38 -2.09 -19.17
CA ALA A 126 7.23 -0.94 -19.45
C ALA A 126 6.41 0.35 -19.42
N THR A 127 5.27 0.36 -20.10
CA THR A 127 4.33 1.50 -20.08
C THR A 127 3.83 1.82 -18.67
N TYR A 128 3.47 0.80 -17.88
CA TYR A 128 3.03 1.00 -16.48
C TYR A 128 4.15 1.60 -15.64
N ARG A 129 5.33 1.00 -15.67
CA ARG A 129 6.53 1.45 -14.95
C ARG A 129 6.86 2.92 -15.28
N ASP A 130 6.90 3.27 -16.56
CA ASP A 130 7.35 4.60 -17.01
C ASP A 130 6.36 5.71 -16.66
N ARG A 131 5.07 5.37 -16.53
CA ARG A 131 4.05 6.31 -16.00
C ARG A 131 4.23 6.60 -14.51
N VAL A 132 4.79 5.67 -13.75
CA VAL A 132 4.95 5.78 -12.29
C VAL A 132 6.36 6.26 -11.93
N ILE A 133 7.40 5.63 -12.49
CA ILE A 133 8.81 5.95 -12.19
C ILE A 133 9.30 7.10 -13.08
N THR A 134 8.66 8.24 -12.95
CA THR A 134 9.13 9.46 -13.62
C THR A 134 10.27 10.11 -12.84
N PRO A 135 11.18 10.88 -13.51
CA PRO A 135 12.22 11.65 -12.81
C PRO A 135 11.65 12.51 -11.68
N ALA A 136 10.50 13.15 -11.89
CA ALA A 136 9.84 13.98 -10.89
C ALA A 136 9.38 13.18 -9.67
N ASN A 137 8.83 11.96 -9.85
CA ASN A 137 8.43 11.10 -8.73
C ASN A 137 9.63 10.58 -7.94
N VAL A 138 10.70 10.20 -8.63
CA VAL A 138 11.95 9.75 -7.98
C VAL A 138 12.55 10.88 -7.14
N GLU A 139 12.69 12.05 -7.73
CA GLU A 139 13.25 13.24 -7.06
C GLU A 139 12.39 13.66 -5.86
N ARG A 140 11.06 13.63 -6.01
CA ARG A 140 10.15 13.86 -4.88
C ARG A 140 10.35 12.83 -3.78
N GLY A 141 10.48 11.56 -4.12
CA GLY A 141 10.74 10.49 -3.15
C GLY A 141 12.06 10.71 -2.40
N ARG A 142 13.13 11.10 -3.08
CA ARG A 142 14.44 11.44 -2.47
C ARG A 142 14.33 12.61 -1.50
N ARG A 143 13.70 13.71 -1.90
CA ARG A 143 13.48 14.87 -1.01
C ARG A 143 12.69 14.47 0.24
N LEU A 144 11.63 13.68 0.09
CA LEU A 144 10.80 13.22 1.22
C LEU A 144 11.54 12.22 2.10
N ARG A 145 12.41 11.37 1.54
CA ARG A 145 13.33 10.54 2.33
C ARG A 145 14.21 11.39 3.25
N ASP A 146 14.79 12.45 2.70
CA ASP A 146 15.68 13.32 3.47
C ASP A 146 14.91 14.17 4.49
N GLN A 147 13.72 14.65 4.12
CA GLN A 147 12.83 15.42 5.00
C GLN A 147 12.35 14.58 6.20
N HIS A 148 12.02 13.30 5.99
CA HIS A 148 11.48 12.42 7.03
C HIS A 148 12.53 11.41 7.54
N ARG A 149 13.80 11.69 7.38
CA ARG A 149 14.92 10.76 7.65
C ARG A 149 14.86 10.17 9.06
N GLU A 150 14.62 10.98 10.06
CA GLU A 150 14.57 10.55 11.46
C GLU A 150 13.36 9.63 11.71
N LEU A 151 12.16 10.06 11.34
CA LEU A 151 10.95 9.27 11.48
C LEU A 151 11.03 7.93 10.73
N LEU A 152 11.50 7.96 9.49
CA LEU A 152 11.69 6.75 8.69
C LEU A 152 12.72 5.82 9.30
N GLY A 153 13.78 6.37 9.92
CA GLY A 153 14.78 5.61 10.67
C GLY A 153 14.17 4.88 11.87
N GLN A 154 13.34 5.56 12.66
CA GLN A 154 12.63 4.98 13.81
C GLN A 154 11.67 3.88 13.37
N VAL A 155 10.88 4.12 12.32
CA VAL A 155 9.96 3.14 11.76
C VAL A 155 10.71 1.93 11.20
N ALA A 156 11.78 2.15 10.43
CA ALA A 156 12.62 1.08 9.89
C ALA A 156 13.23 0.21 10.98
N GLN A 157 13.69 0.81 12.06
CA GLN A 157 14.22 0.10 13.23
C GLN A 157 13.14 -0.75 13.91
N ARG A 158 11.94 -0.19 14.12
CA ARG A 158 10.84 -0.88 14.83
C ARG A 158 10.28 -2.05 14.05
N TYR A 159 10.10 -1.92 12.73
CA TYR A 159 9.42 -2.93 11.90
C TYR A 159 10.37 -3.75 11.03
N GLY A 160 11.65 -3.41 10.96
CA GLY A 160 12.62 -4.10 10.11
C GLY A 160 12.39 -3.90 8.61
N VAL A 161 11.74 -2.80 8.20
CA VAL A 161 11.42 -2.48 6.80
C VAL A 161 12.26 -1.29 6.35
N GLN A 162 13.00 -1.43 5.26
CA GLN A 162 13.84 -0.34 4.75
C GLN A 162 12.95 0.84 4.29
N ALA A 163 13.32 2.05 4.69
CA ALA A 163 12.59 3.31 4.43
C ALA A 163 12.19 3.51 2.96
N ARG A 164 13.05 3.12 2.02
CA ARG A 164 12.80 3.23 0.58
C ARG A 164 11.53 2.50 0.11
N PHE A 165 11.20 1.35 0.71
CA PHE A 165 9.99 0.60 0.35
C PHE A 165 8.73 1.24 0.92
N ILE A 166 8.81 1.81 2.12
CA ILE A 166 7.72 2.59 2.73
C ILE A 166 7.39 3.78 1.83
N LEU A 167 8.42 4.52 1.42
CA LEU A 167 8.27 5.68 0.52
C LEU A 167 7.77 5.27 -0.88
N ALA A 168 8.25 4.16 -1.43
CA ALA A 168 7.82 3.71 -2.75
C ALA A 168 6.33 3.34 -2.76
N ILE A 169 5.84 2.62 -1.75
CA ILE A 169 4.42 2.31 -1.59
C ILE A 169 3.62 3.61 -1.43
N TRP A 170 4.00 4.50 -0.51
CA TRP A 170 3.35 5.78 -0.32
C TRP A 170 3.30 6.61 -1.62
N GLY A 171 4.41 6.59 -2.37
CA GLY A 171 4.51 7.29 -3.66
C GLY A 171 3.56 6.76 -4.72
N ILE A 172 3.40 5.44 -4.81
CA ILE A 172 2.53 4.80 -5.80
C ILE A 172 1.06 4.95 -5.40
N GLU A 173 0.72 4.75 -4.12
CA GLU A 173 -0.67 4.76 -3.66
C GLU A 173 -1.30 6.16 -3.75
N THR A 174 -0.61 7.19 -3.30
CA THR A 174 -1.20 8.53 -3.20
C THR A 174 -0.31 9.65 -3.72
N ARG A 175 0.72 9.34 -4.52
CA ARG A 175 1.73 10.32 -4.94
C ARG A 175 2.31 11.08 -3.74
N TYR A 176 2.71 10.33 -2.73
CA TYR A 176 3.23 10.85 -1.46
C TYR A 176 2.20 11.77 -0.76
N GLY A 177 0.99 11.30 -0.58
CA GLY A 177 -0.09 12.01 0.09
C GLY A 177 -0.73 13.17 -0.68
N ALA A 178 -0.31 13.41 -1.95
CA ALA A 178 -0.87 14.50 -2.76
C ALA A 178 -2.26 14.20 -3.32
N VAL A 179 -2.59 12.93 -3.50
CA VAL A 179 -3.91 12.49 -3.97
C VAL A 179 -4.74 12.09 -2.76
N LYS A 180 -5.81 12.84 -2.52
CA LYS A 180 -6.79 12.51 -1.47
C LYS A 180 -7.97 11.79 -2.09
N ALA A 181 -8.38 10.68 -1.49
CA ALA A 181 -9.62 10.01 -1.83
C ALA A 181 -10.79 10.72 -1.13
N ASP A 182 -11.87 11.01 -1.87
CA ASP A 182 -12.97 11.86 -1.42
C ASP A 182 -14.36 11.19 -1.52
N VAL A 183 -14.43 9.94 -1.97
CA VAL A 183 -15.70 9.22 -2.10
C VAL A 183 -16.17 8.78 -0.71
N PRO A 184 -17.45 9.06 -0.33
CA PRO A 184 -17.99 8.55 0.92
C PRO A 184 -17.88 7.03 0.98
N LEU A 185 -17.19 6.53 2.03
CA LEU A 185 -16.76 5.14 2.09
C LEU A 185 -17.92 4.15 2.07
N PHE A 186 -18.96 4.41 2.86
CA PHE A 186 -20.13 3.53 2.94
C PHE A 186 -20.91 3.49 1.63
N ASN A 187 -20.98 4.59 0.88
CA ASN A 187 -21.61 4.63 -0.43
C ASN A 187 -20.86 3.74 -1.44
N SER A 188 -19.52 3.84 -1.46
CA SER A 188 -18.70 2.97 -2.32
C SER A 188 -18.84 1.50 -1.97
N LEU A 189 -18.66 1.16 -0.68
CA LEU A 189 -18.67 -0.23 -0.22
C LEU A 189 -20.05 -0.88 -0.37
N ALA A 190 -21.13 -0.16 -0.04
CA ALA A 190 -22.50 -0.68 -0.22
C ALA A 190 -22.83 -0.87 -1.70
N THR A 191 -22.43 0.07 -2.58
CA THR A 191 -22.62 -0.07 -4.03
C THR A 191 -21.94 -1.35 -4.56
N LEU A 192 -20.70 -1.58 -4.16
CA LEU A 192 -19.91 -2.74 -4.59
C LEU A 192 -20.36 -4.04 -3.91
N ALA A 193 -20.85 -3.97 -2.67
CA ALA A 193 -21.40 -5.13 -1.97
C ALA A 193 -22.78 -5.56 -2.52
N TYR A 194 -23.51 -4.63 -3.12
CA TYR A 194 -24.75 -4.92 -3.83
C TYR A 194 -24.53 -5.52 -5.22
N ASP A 195 -23.43 -5.13 -5.91
CA ASP A 195 -23.02 -5.75 -7.19
C ASP A 195 -22.55 -7.19 -6.95
N GLN A 196 -23.14 -8.17 -7.65
CA GLN A 196 -22.93 -9.60 -7.40
C GLN A 196 -21.47 -10.07 -7.63
N ARG A 197 -20.69 -9.33 -8.40
CA ARG A 197 -19.39 -9.77 -8.90
C ARG A 197 -18.35 -10.02 -7.78
N ARG A 198 -18.33 -9.18 -6.76
CA ARG A 198 -17.44 -9.28 -5.59
C ARG A 198 -18.16 -8.97 -4.28
N ALA A 199 -19.47 -9.26 -4.24
CA ALA A 199 -20.35 -8.89 -3.13
C ALA A 199 -19.82 -9.31 -1.76
N ALA A 200 -19.41 -10.55 -1.60
CA ALA A 200 -18.90 -11.07 -0.32
C ALA A 200 -17.68 -10.31 0.19
N PHE A 201 -16.74 -9.97 -0.70
CA PHE A 201 -15.56 -9.21 -0.34
C PHE A 201 -15.93 -7.80 0.17
N PHE A 202 -16.70 -7.04 -0.62
CA PHE A 202 -17.06 -5.68 -0.23
C PHE A 202 -18.03 -5.61 0.96
N ARG A 203 -18.84 -6.65 1.15
CA ARG A 203 -19.65 -6.79 2.36
C ARG A 203 -18.78 -6.92 3.61
N ASN A 204 -17.73 -7.74 3.57
CA ASN A 204 -16.78 -7.86 4.67
C ASN A 204 -16.06 -6.54 4.95
N GLU A 205 -15.66 -5.82 3.91
CA GLU A 205 -15.01 -4.50 4.06
C GLU A 205 -15.98 -3.46 4.64
N LEU A 206 -17.27 -3.52 4.30
CA LEU A 206 -18.28 -2.65 4.88
C LEU A 206 -18.45 -2.91 6.40
N PHE A 207 -18.48 -4.17 6.83
CA PHE A 207 -18.52 -4.49 8.24
C PHE A 207 -17.24 -4.10 8.98
N ALA A 208 -16.09 -4.23 8.35
CA ALA A 208 -14.84 -3.72 8.90
C ALA A 208 -14.88 -2.19 9.07
N ALA A 209 -15.43 -1.45 8.11
CA ALA A 209 -15.63 -0.01 8.19
C ALA A 209 -16.59 0.38 9.35
N LEU A 210 -17.67 -0.37 9.55
CA LEU A 210 -18.57 -0.18 10.70
C LEU A 210 -17.83 -0.41 12.03
N GLN A 211 -16.98 -1.45 12.13
CA GLN A 211 -16.18 -1.70 13.31
C GLN A 211 -15.17 -0.58 13.60
N MET A 212 -14.55 0.01 12.58
CA MET A 212 -13.66 1.16 12.75
C MET A 212 -14.40 2.33 13.41
N LEU A 213 -15.58 2.64 12.90
CA LEU A 213 -16.43 3.71 13.43
C LEU A 213 -16.93 3.40 14.86
N ASP A 214 -17.37 2.15 15.09
CA ASP A 214 -17.87 1.69 16.40
C ASP A 214 -16.83 1.75 17.52
N ARG A 215 -15.55 1.50 17.16
CA ARG A 215 -14.40 1.58 18.06
C ARG A 215 -13.88 3.02 18.24
N GLY A 216 -14.40 3.99 17.49
CA GLY A 216 -13.98 5.38 17.56
C GLY A 216 -12.59 5.66 16.97
N TYR A 217 -12.07 4.78 16.10
CA TYR A 217 -10.76 4.98 15.46
C TYR A 217 -10.76 6.14 14.47
N ILE A 218 -11.92 6.51 13.96
CA ILE A 218 -12.17 7.59 13.01
C ILE A 218 -13.59 8.09 13.15
N ASP A 219 -13.82 9.37 12.90
CA ASP A 219 -15.16 9.98 12.87
C ASP A 219 -15.84 9.76 11.50
N TYR A 220 -17.17 9.77 11.49
CA TYR A 220 -17.95 9.50 10.28
C TYR A 220 -17.64 10.49 9.12
N PRO A 221 -17.50 11.82 9.32
CA PRO A 221 -17.16 12.75 8.23
C PRO A 221 -15.84 12.43 7.53
N SER A 222 -14.90 11.81 8.25
CA SER A 222 -13.58 11.42 7.73
C SER A 222 -13.59 10.06 7.03
N MET A 223 -14.70 9.31 7.10
CA MET A 223 -14.87 8.01 6.42
C MET A 223 -14.97 8.19 4.90
N LYS A 224 -13.84 8.54 4.27
CA LYS A 224 -13.67 8.74 2.84
C LYS A 224 -12.59 7.81 2.30
N GLY A 225 -12.81 7.36 1.07
CA GLY A 225 -11.87 6.45 0.41
C GLY A 225 -11.86 6.64 -1.11
N SER A 226 -11.15 5.75 -1.78
CA SER A 226 -11.21 5.62 -3.23
C SER A 226 -12.57 5.06 -3.66
N TRP A 227 -12.81 5.03 -4.96
CA TRP A 227 -13.99 4.40 -5.54
C TRP A 227 -14.16 2.92 -5.12
N ALA A 228 -13.07 2.23 -4.81
CA ALA A 228 -13.05 0.83 -4.37
C ALA A 228 -12.98 0.67 -2.83
N GLY A 229 -13.09 1.75 -2.06
CA GLY A 229 -13.09 1.70 -0.60
C GLY A 229 -11.70 1.67 0.05
N ALA A 230 -10.63 1.91 -0.71
CA ALA A 230 -9.29 2.04 -0.14
C ALA A 230 -9.12 3.41 0.52
N MET A 231 -8.51 3.46 1.72
CA MET A 231 -8.52 4.61 2.61
C MET A 231 -7.14 5.16 2.91
N GLY A 232 -7.11 6.47 3.18
CA GLY A 232 -5.93 7.17 3.67
C GLY A 232 -4.76 7.17 2.69
N GLN A 233 -3.59 7.57 3.17
CA GLN A 233 -2.38 7.64 2.35
C GLN A 233 -1.83 6.27 1.94
N PRO A 234 -1.92 5.19 2.77
CA PRO A 234 -1.49 3.85 2.38
C PRO A 234 -2.51 3.09 1.54
N GLN A 235 -3.68 3.67 1.25
CA GLN A 235 -4.77 3.04 0.50
C GLN A 235 -5.20 1.67 1.08
N PHE A 236 -5.30 1.59 2.41
CA PHE A 236 -5.76 0.40 3.10
C PHE A 236 -7.26 0.16 2.90
N MET A 237 -7.64 -1.08 2.66
CA MET A 237 -9.02 -1.52 2.85
C MET A 237 -9.37 -1.49 4.35
N PRO A 238 -10.66 -1.34 4.72
CA PRO A 238 -11.08 -1.34 6.13
C PRO A 238 -10.56 -2.52 6.95
N SER A 239 -10.59 -3.73 6.40
CA SER A 239 -10.01 -4.91 7.05
C SER A 239 -8.50 -4.80 7.26
N SER A 240 -7.77 -4.26 6.28
CA SER A 240 -6.33 -4.00 6.40
C SER A 240 -6.04 -2.93 7.45
N TYR A 241 -6.86 -1.89 7.54
CA TYR A 241 -6.75 -0.88 8.59
C TYR A 241 -6.89 -1.50 9.99
N LEU A 242 -7.93 -2.31 10.21
CA LEU A 242 -8.13 -2.98 11.50
C LEU A 242 -6.97 -3.88 11.90
N ALA A 243 -6.33 -4.53 10.92
CA ALA A 243 -5.27 -5.49 11.13
C ALA A 243 -3.86 -4.86 11.25
N TYR A 244 -3.60 -3.75 10.55
CA TYR A 244 -2.23 -3.27 10.34
C TYR A 244 -2.00 -1.79 10.62
N ALA A 245 -3.07 -0.96 10.78
CA ALA A 245 -2.86 0.45 11.09
C ALA A 245 -2.27 0.60 12.49
N GLU A 246 -1.29 1.50 12.62
CA GLU A 246 -0.53 1.75 13.84
C GLU A 246 -0.74 3.21 14.30
N ASP A 247 -0.78 3.37 15.60
CA ASP A 247 -0.62 4.63 16.32
C ASP A 247 0.86 4.74 16.72
N PHE A 248 1.64 5.43 15.92
CA PHE A 248 3.09 5.43 16.10
C PHE A 248 3.59 6.55 17.01
N ASP A 249 2.92 7.68 17.01
CA ASP A 249 3.24 8.81 17.89
C ASP A 249 2.55 8.74 19.27
N GLY A 250 1.62 7.78 19.45
CA GLY A 250 1.00 7.49 20.74
C GLY A 250 -0.11 8.47 21.16
N ASP A 251 -0.73 9.17 20.18
CA ASP A 251 -1.82 10.12 20.45
C ASP A 251 -3.19 9.44 20.70
N GLY A 252 -3.24 8.09 20.60
CA GLY A 252 -4.44 7.27 20.79
C GLY A 252 -5.26 7.08 19.51
N LYS A 253 -4.79 7.56 18.36
CA LYS A 253 -5.43 7.42 17.06
C LYS A 253 -4.54 6.61 16.11
N ARG A 254 -5.10 6.20 14.99
CA ARG A 254 -4.37 5.56 13.88
C ARG A 254 -4.66 6.35 12.61
N ASP A 255 -4.16 7.61 12.58
CA ASP A 255 -4.51 8.56 11.51
C ASP A 255 -3.66 8.33 10.25
N ILE A 256 -4.05 7.37 9.44
CA ILE A 256 -3.42 7.10 8.13
C ILE A 256 -3.77 8.15 7.06
N TRP A 257 -4.58 9.17 7.36
CA TRP A 257 -4.97 10.22 6.41
C TRP A 257 -4.10 11.46 6.49
N ASN A 258 -3.78 11.93 7.71
CA ASN A 258 -3.11 13.20 7.92
C ASN A 258 -1.81 13.07 8.73
N ASN A 259 -1.56 11.94 9.39
CA ASN A 259 -0.39 11.69 10.21
C ASN A 259 0.65 10.85 9.45
N GLN A 260 1.84 11.40 9.19
CA GLN A 260 2.94 10.70 8.51
C GLN A 260 3.53 9.57 9.35
N ALA A 261 3.58 9.74 10.69
CA ALA A 261 4.12 8.72 11.58
C ALA A 261 3.28 7.44 11.52
N ASP A 262 1.96 7.58 11.63
CA ASP A 262 1.01 6.48 11.53
C ASP A 262 0.99 5.87 10.13
N THR A 263 1.03 6.71 9.11
CA THR A 263 1.07 6.27 7.71
C THR A 263 2.29 5.38 7.44
N PHE A 264 3.49 5.83 7.81
CA PHE A 264 4.72 5.08 7.57
C PHE A 264 4.80 3.82 8.41
N ALA A 265 4.41 3.89 9.67
CA ALA A 265 4.35 2.75 10.56
C ALA A 265 3.33 1.70 10.09
N SER A 266 2.17 2.13 9.62
CA SER A 266 1.14 1.23 9.08
C SER A 266 1.62 0.49 7.83
N ILE A 267 2.26 1.18 6.87
CA ILE A 267 2.87 0.55 5.70
C ILE A 267 3.95 -0.46 6.12
N ALA A 268 4.82 -0.06 7.05
CA ALA A 268 5.90 -0.92 7.55
C ALA A 268 5.35 -2.14 8.29
N ASN A 269 4.37 -1.95 9.18
CA ASN A 269 3.72 -3.03 9.91
C ASN A 269 3.05 -4.03 8.97
N TYR A 270 2.37 -3.55 7.92
CA TYR A 270 1.80 -4.42 6.89
C TYR A 270 2.86 -5.34 6.27
N LEU A 271 3.99 -4.79 5.82
CA LEU A 271 5.06 -5.59 5.22
C LEU A 271 5.70 -6.54 6.24
N ALA A 272 5.96 -6.08 7.46
CA ALA A 272 6.52 -6.90 8.54
C ALA A 272 5.63 -8.10 8.88
N LYS A 273 4.32 -7.90 8.98
CA LYS A 273 3.33 -8.97 9.22
C LYS A 273 3.22 -9.96 8.05
N HIS A 274 3.68 -9.58 6.87
CA HIS A 274 3.74 -10.43 5.68
C HIS A 274 5.15 -10.96 5.39
N SER A 275 5.93 -11.23 6.43
CA SER A 275 7.24 -11.92 6.35
C SER A 275 8.34 -11.10 5.66
N TRP A 276 8.31 -9.77 5.78
CA TRP A 276 9.41 -8.93 5.34
C TRP A 276 10.70 -9.24 6.11
N SER A 277 11.82 -9.25 5.41
CA SER A 277 13.15 -9.42 6.00
C SER A 277 14.03 -8.21 5.71
N SER A 278 14.59 -7.58 6.76
CA SER A 278 15.57 -6.50 6.60
C SER A 278 16.89 -6.94 5.96
N ALA A 279 17.20 -8.25 6.03
CA ALA A 279 18.46 -8.82 5.55
C ALA A 279 18.52 -9.00 4.02
N GLN A 280 17.42 -8.77 3.31
CA GLN A 280 17.39 -8.98 1.86
C GLN A 280 16.63 -7.87 1.12
N THR A 281 16.94 -7.73 -0.17
CA THR A 281 16.18 -6.89 -1.08
C THR A 281 15.00 -7.67 -1.70
N TRP A 282 14.33 -7.09 -2.67
CA TRP A 282 13.18 -7.67 -3.36
C TRP A 282 13.54 -8.67 -4.48
N GLY A 283 14.69 -8.46 -5.15
CA GLY A 283 15.09 -9.20 -6.35
C GLY A 283 16.02 -8.39 -7.23
N ARG A 284 16.05 -8.75 -8.50
CA ARG A 284 16.84 -8.07 -9.56
C ARG A 284 16.36 -8.47 -10.95
N ASP A 285 16.72 -7.68 -11.95
CA ASP A 285 16.63 -8.04 -13.34
C ASP A 285 17.67 -9.13 -13.72
N VAL A 286 17.28 -10.05 -14.60
CA VAL A 286 18.14 -11.15 -15.03
C VAL A 286 18.00 -11.44 -16.52
N LYS A 287 19.04 -12.07 -17.07
CA LYS A 287 19.05 -12.63 -18.41
C LYS A 287 19.00 -14.17 -18.32
N LEU A 288 18.14 -14.76 -19.13
CA LEU A 288 18.06 -16.20 -19.30
C LEU A 288 19.06 -16.65 -20.40
N PRO A 289 19.67 -17.83 -20.26
CA PRO A 289 20.52 -18.37 -21.32
C PRO A 289 19.69 -18.75 -22.55
N PRO A 290 20.30 -18.84 -23.74
CA PRO A 290 19.61 -19.27 -24.96
C PRO A 290 18.85 -20.58 -24.77
N GLY A 291 17.61 -20.64 -25.29
CA GLY A 291 16.76 -21.83 -25.19
C GLY A 291 16.08 -22.07 -23.83
N PHE A 292 16.43 -21.32 -22.78
CA PHE A 292 15.87 -21.52 -21.43
C PHE A 292 14.36 -21.22 -21.38
N GLN A 293 13.89 -20.28 -22.19
CA GLN A 293 12.47 -19.90 -22.22
C GLN A 293 11.55 -21.11 -22.51
N ALA A 294 11.95 -22.02 -23.38
CA ALA A 294 11.18 -23.23 -23.69
C ALA A 294 11.09 -24.20 -22.49
N ARG A 295 12.04 -24.13 -21.58
CA ARG A 295 12.12 -24.95 -20.37
C ARG A 295 11.49 -24.34 -19.13
N LEU A 296 11.04 -23.08 -19.21
CA LEU A 296 10.56 -22.35 -18.02
C LEU A 296 9.40 -23.09 -17.31
N GLY A 297 8.59 -23.81 -18.08
CA GLY A 297 7.50 -24.65 -17.54
C GLY A 297 7.96 -25.78 -16.60
N GLU A 298 9.21 -26.28 -16.73
CA GLU A 298 9.79 -27.30 -15.81
C GLU A 298 9.94 -26.75 -14.39
N PHE A 299 9.94 -25.44 -14.23
CA PHE A 299 10.09 -24.73 -12.97
C PHE A 299 8.77 -24.13 -12.46
N ALA A 300 7.64 -24.53 -13.05
CA ALA A 300 6.34 -24.03 -12.60
C ALA A 300 6.13 -24.30 -11.08
N ARG A 301 5.46 -23.38 -10.43
CA ARG A 301 5.07 -23.51 -9.02
C ARG A 301 3.87 -24.44 -8.90
N GLU A 302 3.90 -25.31 -7.91
CA GLU A 302 2.76 -26.15 -7.58
C GLU A 302 1.80 -25.44 -6.61
N GLY A 303 0.51 -25.76 -6.74
CA GLY A 303 -0.57 -25.23 -5.90
C GLY A 303 -1.02 -23.84 -6.28
N ARG A 304 -2.07 -23.37 -5.60
CA ARG A 304 -2.63 -22.01 -5.75
C ARG A 304 -2.53 -21.25 -4.44
N SER A 305 -2.09 -20.00 -4.53
CA SER A 305 -1.89 -19.13 -3.37
C SER A 305 -3.07 -18.18 -3.12
N GLY A 306 -4.04 -18.14 -4.04
CA GLY A 306 -5.09 -17.13 -4.07
C GLY A 306 -4.65 -15.78 -4.67
N CYS A 307 -3.36 -15.62 -4.97
CA CYS A 307 -2.82 -14.47 -5.70
C CYS A 307 -2.26 -14.94 -7.05
N ARG A 308 -2.94 -14.55 -8.13
CA ARG A 308 -2.55 -14.96 -9.49
C ARG A 308 -1.09 -14.62 -9.82
N ALA A 309 -0.60 -13.48 -9.37
CA ALA A 309 0.80 -13.10 -9.60
C ALA A 309 1.78 -14.09 -8.94
N ILE A 310 1.49 -14.56 -7.72
CA ILE A 310 2.31 -15.59 -7.06
C ILE A 310 2.22 -16.92 -7.82
N ASP A 311 1.02 -17.28 -8.28
CA ASP A 311 0.80 -18.55 -8.99
C ASP A 311 1.49 -18.59 -10.37
N GLN A 312 1.79 -17.43 -10.95
CA GLN A 312 2.52 -17.28 -12.22
C GLN A 312 4.05 -17.28 -12.07
N MET A 313 4.58 -17.27 -10.83
CA MET A 313 6.02 -17.37 -10.59
C MET A 313 6.51 -18.80 -10.79
N THR A 314 7.80 -18.94 -11.05
CA THR A 314 8.44 -20.27 -10.91
C THR A 314 8.48 -20.71 -9.44
N ARG A 315 8.79 -21.97 -9.18
CA ARG A 315 9.19 -22.41 -7.85
C ARG A 315 10.49 -21.72 -7.42
N ASP A 316 10.69 -21.64 -6.12
CA ASP A 316 11.92 -21.09 -5.56
C ASP A 316 13.07 -22.05 -5.71
N LEU A 317 14.21 -21.57 -6.22
CA LEU A 317 15.48 -22.30 -6.21
C LEU A 317 16.56 -21.43 -5.56
N PRO A 318 17.62 -22.05 -5.00
CA PRO A 318 18.82 -21.33 -4.57
C PRO A 318 19.43 -20.51 -5.72
N LEU A 319 20.01 -19.33 -5.40
CA LEU A 319 20.67 -18.50 -6.39
C LEU A 319 21.82 -19.27 -7.10
N SER A 320 22.51 -20.13 -6.38
CA SER A 320 23.55 -21.01 -6.93
C SER A 320 22.99 -21.96 -8.01
N GLU A 321 21.78 -22.45 -7.82
CA GLU A 321 21.12 -23.32 -8.80
C GLU A 321 20.71 -22.53 -10.05
N TRP A 322 20.12 -21.34 -9.87
CA TRP A 322 19.83 -20.44 -10.99
C TRP A 322 21.10 -20.09 -11.78
N ALA A 323 22.22 -19.80 -11.08
CA ALA A 323 23.53 -19.54 -11.70
C ALA A 323 24.06 -20.73 -12.49
N ARG A 324 23.93 -21.97 -11.94
CA ARG A 324 24.29 -23.23 -12.61
C ARG A 324 23.46 -23.47 -13.86
N LEU A 325 22.20 -23.09 -13.84
CA LEU A 325 21.29 -23.15 -14.99
C LEU A 325 21.58 -22.05 -16.03
N GLY A 326 22.56 -21.20 -15.81
CA GLY A 326 23.01 -20.19 -16.75
C GLY A 326 22.30 -18.83 -16.60
N VAL A 327 21.46 -18.62 -15.58
CA VAL A 327 20.84 -17.33 -15.32
C VAL A 327 21.93 -16.34 -14.87
N ARG A 328 21.91 -15.11 -15.41
CA ARG A 328 22.85 -14.05 -15.13
C ARG A 328 22.13 -12.77 -14.74
N ARG A 329 22.80 -11.84 -14.08
CA ARG A 329 22.27 -10.50 -13.84
C ARG A 329 21.93 -9.81 -15.16
N GLY A 330 21.07 -8.80 -15.12
CA GLY A 330 20.67 -8.04 -16.30
C GLY A 330 21.83 -7.39 -17.06
N ASP A 331 22.92 -7.05 -16.37
CA ASP A 331 24.19 -6.57 -16.96
C ASP A 331 25.06 -7.71 -17.54
N GLY A 332 24.66 -8.97 -17.38
CA GLY A 332 25.42 -10.14 -17.81
C GLY A 332 26.37 -10.72 -16.77
N GLY A 333 26.54 -10.07 -15.62
CA GLY A 333 27.39 -10.53 -14.53
C GLY A 333 26.83 -11.76 -13.80
N GLU A 334 27.64 -12.39 -12.96
CA GLU A 334 27.23 -13.53 -12.13
C GLU A 334 26.19 -13.12 -11.09
N LEU A 335 25.31 -14.08 -10.74
CA LEU A 335 24.43 -13.91 -9.58
C LEU A 335 25.26 -13.87 -8.27
N PRO A 336 24.80 -13.16 -7.23
CA PRO A 336 25.52 -13.13 -5.95
C PRO A 336 25.68 -14.50 -5.34
N LYS A 337 26.85 -14.77 -4.75
CA LYS A 337 27.15 -16.02 -4.03
C LYS A 337 26.68 -15.91 -2.58
N VAL A 338 25.37 -15.84 -2.38
CA VAL A 338 24.72 -15.71 -1.07
C VAL A 338 23.67 -16.80 -0.91
N ASN A 339 23.39 -17.19 0.33
CA ASN A 339 22.37 -18.20 0.65
C ASN A 339 20.96 -17.58 0.60
N LEU A 340 20.47 -17.31 -0.61
CA LEU A 340 19.11 -16.86 -0.88
C LEU A 340 18.44 -17.79 -1.89
N THR A 341 17.14 -17.89 -1.79
CA THR A 341 16.28 -18.49 -2.82
C THR A 341 15.50 -17.42 -3.56
N GLY A 342 15.14 -17.71 -4.79
CA GLY A 342 14.32 -16.82 -5.59
C GLY A 342 13.54 -17.56 -6.66
N ALA A 343 12.55 -16.87 -7.21
CA ALA A 343 11.72 -17.33 -8.32
C ALA A 343 11.82 -16.38 -9.51
N LEU A 344 11.66 -16.89 -10.72
CA LEU A 344 11.60 -16.08 -11.92
C LEU A 344 10.20 -15.53 -12.15
N VAL A 345 10.15 -14.30 -12.65
CA VAL A 345 8.93 -13.56 -12.98
C VAL A 345 9.09 -12.88 -14.33
N GLN A 346 8.09 -13.03 -15.20
CA GLN A 346 7.98 -12.37 -16.49
C GLN A 346 6.62 -11.64 -16.56
N PRO A 347 6.55 -10.33 -16.25
CA PRO A 347 5.28 -9.60 -16.15
C PRO A 347 4.50 -9.55 -17.45
N ASP A 348 5.22 -9.51 -18.59
CA ASP A 348 4.66 -9.48 -19.95
C ASP A 348 4.89 -10.81 -20.70
N GLY A 349 5.18 -11.89 -19.99
CA GLY A 349 5.48 -13.18 -20.58
C GLY A 349 6.85 -13.27 -21.25
N ALA A 350 6.98 -14.17 -22.23
CA ALA A 350 8.27 -14.56 -22.82
C ALA A 350 9.03 -13.43 -23.54
N ASN A 351 8.32 -12.44 -24.03
CA ASN A 351 8.89 -11.32 -24.79
C ASN A 351 9.23 -10.10 -23.92
N GLY A 352 8.91 -10.17 -22.63
CA GLY A 352 9.17 -9.10 -21.67
C GLY A 352 10.45 -9.29 -20.85
N PRO A 353 10.72 -8.35 -19.95
CA PRO A 353 11.84 -8.47 -19.03
C PRO A 353 11.64 -9.64 -18.06
N THR A 354 12.76 -10.23 -17.64
CA THR A 354 12.75 -11.30 -16.63
C THR A 354 13.40 -10.81 -15.34
N PHE A 355 12.80 -11.14 -14.23
CA PHE A 355 13.29 -10.81 -12.89
C PHE A 355 13.47 -12.07 -12.05
N LEU A 356 14.52 -12.10 -11.23
CA LEU A 356 14.71 -13.07 -10.17
C LEU A 356 14.33 -12.39 -8.85
N VAL A 357 13.20 -12.81 -8.26
CA VAL A 357 12.59 -12.15 -7.11
C VAL A 357 12.72 -13.01 -5.85
N TYR A 358 12.88 -12.36 -4.70
CA TYR A 358 13.10 -12.98 -3.40
C TYR A 358 11.87 -12.92 -2.50
N ALA A 359 12.00 -13.35 -1.24
CA ALA A 359 10.86 -13.41 -0.32
C ALA A 359 10.16 -12.06 -0.12
N ASN A 360 10.90 -10.95 0.00
CA ASN A 360 10.32 -9.60 0.18
C ASN A 360 9.41 -9.17 -0.96
N TYR A 361 9.65 -9.63 -2.17
CA TYR A 361 8.76 -9.38 -3.30
C TYR A 361 7.33 -9.91 -3.06
N ARG A 362 7.22 -11.07 -2.39
CA ARG A 362 5.91 -11.63 -2.04
C ARG A 362 5.19 -10.79 -0.99
N SER A 363 5.92 -10.15 -0.07
CA SER A 363 5.32 -9.22 0.89
C SER A 363 4.69 -8.02 0.17
N VAL A 364 5.34 -7.51 -0.89
CA VAL A 364 4.75 -6.46 -1.74
C VAL A 364 3.55 -6.97 -2.54
N LEU A 365 3.58 -8.22 -3.04
CA LEU A 365 2.42 -8.83 -3.70
C LEU A 365 1.22 -9.04 -2.76
N ARG A 366 1.44 -9.14 -1.43
CA ARG A 366 0.33 -9.15 -0.46
C ARG A 366 -0.35 -7.80 -0.37
N TYR A 367 0.38 -6.70 -0.58
CA TYR A 367 -0.18 -5.36 -0.63
C TYR A 367 -1.08 -5.18 -1.86
N ASN A 368 -0.58 -5.56 -3.03
CA ASN A 368 -1.35 -5.62 -4.27
C ASN A 368 -0.87 -6.79 -5.13
N CYS A 369 -1.78 -7.73 -5.41
CA CYS A 369 -1.50 -8.96 -6.15
C CYS A 369 -1.37 -8.72 -7.66
N ALA A 370 -0.40 -7.89 -8.07
CA ALA A 370 -0.08 -7.61 -9.46
C ALA A 370 1.44 -7.48 -9.66
N HIS A 371 2.01 -8.18 -10.64
CA HIS A 371 3.44 -8.06 -10.94
C HIS A 371 3.84 -6.64 -11.32
N HIS A 372 3.02 -5.94 -12.13
CA HIS A 372 3.27 -4.55 -12.52
C HIS A 372 3.44 -3.64 -11.29
N TYR A 373 2.54 -3.78 -10.32
CA TYR A 373 2.61 -3.04 -9.06
C TYR A 373 3.88 -3.39 -8.26
N ALA A 374 4.08 -4.67 -7.97
CA ALA A 374 5.15 -5.11 -7.09
C ALA A 374 6.55 -4.81 -7.64
N LEU A 375 6.76 -5.01 -8.96
CA LEU A 375 8.01 -4.63 -9.63
C LEU A 375 8.22 -3.12 -9.62
N THR A 376 7.16 -2.34 -9.88
CA THR A 376 7.26 -0.87 -9.91
C THR A 376 7.53 -0.29 -8.51
N VAL A 377 6.88 -0.80 -7.45
CA VAL A 377 7.24 -0.46 -6.05
C VAL A 377 8.72 -0.73 -5.80
N SER A 378 9.16 -1.93 -6.16
CA SER A 378 10.53 -2.38 -5.92
C SER A 378 11.58 -1.54 -6.66
N MET A 379 11.33 -1.26 -7.93
CA MET A 379 12.22 -0.43 -8.75
C MET A 379 12.20 1.05 -8.32
N LEU A 380 11.05 1.58 -7.92
CA LEU A 380 10.96 2.93 -7.37
C LEU A 380 11.73 3.03 -6.06
N ALA A 381 11.65 2.02 -5.19
CA ALA A 381 12.42 1.96 -3.96
C ALA A 381 13.93 2.04 -4.22
N ASP A 382 14.43 1.27 -5.21
CA ASP A 382 15.84 1.31 -5.61
C ASP A 382 16.24 2.69 -6.16
N ARG A 383 15.38 3.35 -6.95
CA ARG A 383 15.65 4.69 -7.48
C ARG A 383 15.64 5.78 -6.39
N ILE A 384 14.79 5.64 -5.37
CA ILE A 384 14.77 6.57 -4.21
C ILE A 384 16.02 6.43 -3.37
N GLU A 385 16.54 5.21 -3.18
CA GLU A 385 17.79 4.98 -2.42
C GLU A 385 18.97 5.67 -3.09
N GLY A 386 19.02 5.60 -4.40
CA GLY A 386 20.14 6.09 -5.21
C GLY A 386 21.12 4.96 -5.57
N PRO A 387 22.11 5.24 -6.41
CA PRO A 387 23.19 4.32 -6.73
C PRO A 387 24.10 4.05 -5.54
#